data_ceafaa3db0c8b190ac11b4e1092bbfb3
#
_entry.id   ceafaa3db0c8b190ac11b4e1092bbfb3
#
_cell.length_a   1.000
_cell.length_b   1.000
_cell.length_c   1.000
_cell.angle_alpha   90.00
_cell.angle_beta   90.00
_cell.angle_gamma   90.00
#
_symmetry.space_group_name_H-M   'P 1'
#
loop_
_entity.id
_entity.type
_entity.pdbx_description
1 polymer ?
#
loop_
_entity_poly.entity_id
_entity_poly.type
_entity_poly.pdbx_seq_one_letter_code
_entity_poly.pdbx_strand_id
1 'polypeptide(L)'
;MKRSTWIGLFFVLLVLPAVGLLVGAVYLAARFGADTPVAYDNIEEHFKYGSTGGERESGFPLWIWQALPQVCPEHLPGKGYASLGMTYEKGKDLPIGVSKRRNLGMDRVFLNCAACHASTVRDTPGAEPRIYTAMPAHRFDIRAFEEFFFRCAANPKFRADYIVPEIERLGGDPDLLDRYLVYPVAIALMRERLLMLAGRFDFVNHEPPWGPGRVDTFNSAKVLFNFPMDRLDPRELGGASDFPAVWNQRLKKGMQLHWDGNNTMVEERNKSAAFGTGTTPPTIDLTAIGRIEDWLLDLKPPRYPYPIDAALAARGAPLYKQYCAGCHGASGQDFSGDRVGKVTPIEDIGTDRRRLDSYSYTLAVNQSTLYAGYPWRFAHFRKTFGYANMPLDGLWLRAPYLHNGSVPTLRHLLEPAAQRPREFYRGNDVYDAASVGFAWDAPEIQGVKFFKYDTRVAGNSSQGHEGPAYGTQLPPADKAALLEHLKTF
;
A
#
# COMPACT_ATOMS: atom_id res chain seq x y z
N MET A 1 14.76 -8.79 73.03
CA MET A 1 13.92 -8.11 72.05
C MET A 1 12.45 -8.50 72.31
N LYS A 2 11.55 -7.53 72.37
CA LYS A 2 10.12 -7.81 72.62
C LYS A 2 9.49 -8.49 71.40
N ARG A 3 8.53 -9.40 71.58
CA ARG A 3 7.78 -10.12 70.54
C ARG A 3 7.22 -9.19 69.45
N SER A 4 6.83 -7.98 69.82
CA SER A 4 6.38 -6.91 68.92
C SER A 4 7.45 -6.42 67.96
N THR A 5 8.72 -6.42 68.34
CA THR A 5 9.86 -6.02 67.52
C THR A 5 10.13 -7.05 66.38
N TRP A 6 9.97 -8.35 66.70
CA TRP A 6 10.12 -9.43 65.72
C TRP A 6 8.99 -9.46 64.69
N ILE A 7 7.73 -9.19 65.14
CA ILE A 7 6.56 -9.08 64.26
C ILE A 7 6.73 -7.87 63.32
N GLY A 8 7.14 -6.72 63.84
CA GLY A 8 7.42 -5.54 63.02
C GLY A 8 8.55 -5.78 62.00
N LEU A 9 9.63 -6.44 62.43
CA LEU A 9 10.76 -6.77 61.52
C LEU A 9 10.34 -7.75 60.42
N PHE A 10 9.54 -8.78 60.75
CA PHE A 10 8.98 -9.73 59.79
C PHE A 10 8.10 -8.99 58.77
N PHE A 11 7.22 -8.10 59.20
CA PHE A 11 6.36 -7.35 58.31
C PHE A 11 7.16 -6.45 57.37
N VAL A 12 8.13 -5.69 57.90
CA VAL A 12 8.95 -4.78 57.07
C VAL A 12 9.88 -5.53 56.12
N LEU A 13 10.51 -6.62 56.57
CA LEU A 13 11.52 -7.31 55.77
C LEU A 13 10.95 -8.37 54.79
N LEU A 14 9.77 -8.91 55.05
CA LEU A 14 9.20 -9.98 54.21
C LEU A 14 7.85 -9.61 53.61
N VAL A 15 6.90 -9.09 54.38
CA VAL A 15 5.55 -8.82 53.91
C VAL A 15 5.50 -7.62 52.96
N LEU A 16 6.10 -6.49 53.33
CA LEU A 16 6.13 -5.32 52.46
C LEU A 16 6.86 -5.56 51.12
N PRO A 17 8.06 -6.18 51.11
CA PRO A 17 8.69 -6.55 49.83
C PRO A 17 7.89 -7.55 49.03
N ALA A 18 7.26 -8.54 49.66
CA ALA A 18 6.41 -9.52 48.98
C ALA A 18 5.18 -8.84 48.31
N VAL A 19 4.53 -7.93 49.01
CA VAL A 19 3.41 -7.13 48.49
C VAL A 19 3.91 -6.23 47.36
N GLY A 20 5.08 -5.58 47.52
CA GLY A 20 5.68 -4.74 46.50
C GLY A 20 6.00 -5.54 45.21
N LEU A 21 6.56 -6.75 45.34
CA LEU A 21 6.82 -7.66 44.23
C LEU A 21 5.52 -8.10 43.53
N LEU A 22 4.48 -8.43 44.29
CA LEU A 22 3.17 -8.80 43.74
C LEU A 22 2.54 -7.66 42.96
N VAL A 23 2.54 -6.46 43.53
CA VAL A 23 2.02 -5.24 42.88
C VAL A 23 2.83 -4.96 41.59
N GLY A 24 4.15 -5.06 41.68
CA GLY A 24 5.05 -4.91 40.53
C GLY A 24 4.77 -5.96 39.43
N ALA A 25 4.59 -7.21 39.81
CA ALA A 25 4.25 -8.28 38.90
C ALA A 25 2.89 -8.06 38.20
N VAL A 26 1.87 -7.67 38.98
CA VAL A 26 0.55 -7.34 38.44
C VAL A 26 0.61 -6.15 37.48
N TYR A 27 1.35 -5.10 37.85
CA TYR A 27 1.58 -3.93 36.98
C TYR A 27 2.26 -4.32 35.66
N LEU A 28 3.34 -5.10 35.72
CA LEU A 28 4.05 -5.55 34.54
C LEU A 28 3.18 -6.46 33.67
N ALA A 29 2.44 -7.38 34.29
CA ALA A 29 1.51 -8.25 33.56
C ALA A 29 0.41 -7.44 32.85
N ALA A 30 -0.19 -6.47 33.55
CA ALA A 30 -1.19 -5.58 32.94
C ALA A 30 -0.61 -4.71 31.81
N ARG A 31 0.59 -4.16 32.02
CA ARG A 31 1.26 -3.31 31.03
C ARG A 31 1.67 -4.07 29.79
N PHE A 32 2.35 -5.19 29.93
CA PHE A 32 2.92 -5.95 28.81
C PHE A 32 1.96 -6.99 28.22
N GLY A 33 0.91 -7.36 28.95
CA GLY A 33 -0.15 -8.25 28.48
C GLY A 33 -1.23 -7.57 27.64
N ALA A 34 -1.27 -6.24 27.62
CA ALA A 34 -2.26 -5.51 26.83
C ALA A 34 -2.00 -5.70 25.33
N ASP A 35 -3.07 -6.05 24.59
CA ASP A 35 -3.08 -6.12 23.12
C ASP A 35 -4.37 -5.52 22.60
N THR A 36 -4.39 -4.20 22.39
CA THR A 36 -5.61 -3.43 22.11
C THR A 36 -5.42 -2.47 20.93
N PRO A 37 -6.16 -2.62 19.83
CA PRO A 37 -6.15 -1.65 18.74
C PRO A 37 -6.90 -0.38 19.15
N VAL A 38 -6.61 0.73 18.48
CA VAL A 38 -7.50 1.90 18.54
C VAL A 38 -8.79 1.56 17.80
N ALA A 39 -9.92 1.74 18.47
CA ALA A 39 -11.24 1.52 17.91
C ALA A 39 -11.74 2.76 17.16
N TYR A 40 -12.38 2.54 16.02
CA TYR A 40 -13.04 3.56 15.22
C TYR A 40 -14.44 3.08 14.88
N ASP A 41 -15.47 3.85 15.27
CA ASP A 41 -16.87 3.54 14.96
C ASP A 41 -17.17 3.79 13.49
N ASN A 42 -16.68 4.91 12.95
CA ASN A 42 -16.79 5.23 11.53
C ASN A 42 -15.91 4.29 10.70
N ILE A 43 -16.50 3.64 9.71
CA ILE A 43 -15.82 2.64 8.90
C ILE A 43 -14.73 3.23 7.99
N GLU A 44 -14.91 4.44 7.50
CA GLU A 44 -13.88 5.12 6.70
C GLU A 44 -12.68 5.51 7.55
N GLU A 45 -12.90 5.98 8.79
CA GLU A 45 -11.84 6.21 9.79
C GLU A 45 -11.14 4.88 10.12
N HIS A 46 -11.90 3.78 10.28
CA HIS A 46 -11.34 2.46 10.50
C HIS A 46 -10.48 2.00 9.31
N PHE A 47 -10.90 2.26 8.08
CA PHE A 47 -10.10 1.98 6.88
C PHE A 47 -8.80 2.81 6.87
N LYS A 48 -8.88 4.10 7.19
CA LYS A 48 -7.73 5.02 7.20
C LYS A 48 -6.71 4.71 8.31
N TYR A 49 -7.16 4.35 9.51
CA TYR A 49 -6.34 4.33 10.72
C TYR A 49 -6.49 3.06 11.57
N GLY A 50 -7.40 2.16 11.22
CA GLY A 50 -7.67 0.94 11.97
C GLY A 50 -6.58 -0.11 11.80
N SER A 51 -6.34 -0.85 12.88
CA SER A 51 -5.39 -1.98 12.89
C SER A 51 -5.92 -3.15 12.09
N THR A 52 -5.06 -3.75 11.28
CA THR A 52 -5.29 -5.05 10.63
C THR A 52 -4.53 -6.19 11.32
N GLY A 53 -3.79 -5.87 12.39
CA GLY A 53 -2.99 -6.81 13.18
C GLY A 53 -1.49 -6.78 12.88
N GLY A 54 -1.05 -6.01 11.89
CA GLY A 54 0.37 -5.93 11.48
C GLY A 54 1.28 -5.38 12.56
N GLU A 55 0.77 -4.52 13.44
CA GLU A 55 1.54 -3.92 14.54
C GLU A 55 2.07 -4.95 15.54
N ARG A 56 1.38 -6.09 15.69
CA ARG A 56 1.76 -7.17 16.62
C ARG A 56 3.13 -7.76 16.28
N GLU A 57 3.40 -7.97 15.00
CA GLU A 57 4.64 -8.57 14.52
C GLU A 57 5.59 -7.53 13.93
N SER A 58 5.10 -6.68 13.05
CA SER A 58 5.92 -5.79 12.24
C SER A 58 5.95 -4.35 12.76
N GLY A 59 5.12 -4.01 13.76
CA GLY A 59 4.95 -2.64 14.25
C GLY A 59 6.19 -2.01 14.85
N PHE A 60 6.37 -0.74 14.55
CA PHE A 60 7.35 0.13 15.19
C PHE A 60 6.78 0.74 16.46
N PRO A 61 7.55 0.89 17.57
CA PRO A 61 7.13 1.72 18.69
C PRO A 61 6.83 3.15 18.20
N LEU A 62 5.64 3.67 18.55
CA LEU A 62 5.14 4.96 18.04
C LEU A 62 6.15 6.09 18.18
N TRP A 63 6.69 6.25 19.38
CA TRP A 63 7.63 7.34 19.66
C TRP A 63 8.97 7.19 18.94
N ILE A 64 9.45 5.94 18.75
CA ILE A 64 10.64 5.69 17.95
C ILE A 64 10.33 6.06 16.49
N TRP A 65 9.18 5.60 15.94
CA TRP A 65 8.76 5.92 14.58
C TRP A 65 8.67 7.44 14.35
N GLN A 66 8.14 8.22 15.31
CA GLN A 66 8.09 9.67 15.23
C GLN A 66 9.46 10.35 15.34
N ALA A 67 10.39 9.78 16.09
CA ALA A 67 11.73 10.33 16.28
C ALA A 67 12.66 10.10 15.08
N LEU A 68 12.52 8.98 14.36
CA LEU A 68 13.45 8.59 13.30
C LEU A 68 13.63 9.64 12.18
N PRO A 69 12.61 10.37 11.70
CA PRO A 69 12.80 11.45 10.72
C PRO A 69 13.69 12.59 11.20
N GLN A 70 13.84 12.78 12.50
CA GLN A 70 14.73 13.80 13.08
C GLN A 70 16.14 13.24 13.34
N VAL A 71 16.23 11.93 13.61
CA VAL A 71 17.51 11.24 13.83
C VAL A 71 18.26 10.99 12.53
N CYS A 72 17.53 10.68 11.45
CA CYS A 72 18.08 10.30 10.15
C CYS A 72 17.48 11.15 9.00
N PRO A 73 17.45 12.49 9.08
CA PRO A 73 16.80 13.34 8.07
C PRO A 73 17.46 13.24 6.69
N GLU A 74 18.74 12.88 6.63
CA GLU A 74 19.54 12.71 5.41
C GLU A 74 19.07 11.56 4.52
N HIS A 75 18.24 10.67 5.03
CA HIS A 75 17.68 9.53 4.29
C HIS A 75 16.25 9.78 3.79
N LEU A 76 15.72 10.99 4.00
CA LEU A 76 14.42 11.42 3.48
C LEU A 76 14.58 12.41 2.33
N PRO A 77 13.72 12.39 1.31
CA PRO A 77 13.76 13.36 0.21
C PRO A 77 13.32 14.76 0.64
N GLY A 78 12.76 14.92 1.83
CA GLY A 78 12.26 16.15 2.40
C GLY A 78 11.88 16.01 3.87
N LYS A 79 10.93 16.82 4.36
CA LYS A 79 10.57 16.84 5.77
C LYS A 79 9.62 15.68 6.13
N GLY A 80 10.08 14.77 6.97
CA GLY A 80 9.25 13.69 7.55
C GLY A 80 8.64 12.75 6.53
N TYR A 81 7.73 11.91 6.98
CA TYR A 81 7.07 10.90 6.15
C TYR A 81 6.17 11.47 5.04
N ALA A 82 5.72 12.72 5.16
CA ALA A 82 5.00 13.41 4.09
C ALA A 82 5.83 13.53 2.81
N SER A 83 7.16 13.61 2.93
CA SER A 83 8.07 13.66 1.78
C SER A 83 8.14 12.36 0.99
N LEU A 84 7.68 11.25 1.58
CA LEU A 84 7.52 9.95 0.93
C LEU A 84 6.12 9.77 0.29
N GLY A 85 5.33 10.83 0.23
CA GLY A 85 3.97 10.82 -0.32
C GLY A 85 2.87 10.39 0.65
N MET A 86 3.18 10.18 1.94
CA MET A 86 2.16 9.87 2.94
C MET A 86 1.28 11.09 3.22
N THR A 87 -0.03 10.89 3.28
CA THR A 87 -1.03 11.96 3.43
C THR A 87 -1.45 12.11 4.89
N TYR A 88 -1.38 13.33 5.40
CA TYR A 88 -1.89 13.69 6.74
C TYR A 88 -3.20 14.45 6.63
N GLU A 89 -4.19 14.08 7.44
CA GLU A 89 -5.40 14.87 7.65
C GLU A 89 -5.19 15.88 8.77
N LYS A 90 -5.83 17.03 8.67
CA LYS A 90 -5.75 18.07 9.70
C LYS A 90 -6.22 17.52 11.06
N GLY A 91 -5.39 17.71 12.09
CA GLY A 91 -5.69 17.26 13.44
C GLY A 91 -5.41 15.76 13.71
N LYS A 92 -4.76 15.06 12.79
CA LYS A 92 -4.30 13.68 12.99
C LYS A 92 -2.79 13.63 13.16
N ASP A 93 -2.32 12.87 14.15
CA ASP A 93 -0.89 12.70 14.46
C ASP A 93 -0.22 11.67 13.55
N LEU A 94 -1.01 10.78 12.95
CA LEU A 94 -0.55 9.74 12.04
C LEU A 94 -1.07 9.99 10.62
N PRO A 95 -0.30 9.65 9.60
CA PRO A 95 -0.79 9.73 8.22
C PRO A 95 -1.83 8.65 7.95
N ILE A 96 -2.66 8.89 6.93
CA ILE A 96 -3.57 7.88 6.39
C ILE A 96 -2.75 6.65 6.00
N GLY A 97 -3.25 5.48 6.37
CA GLY A 97 -2.56 4.23 6.10
C GLY A 97 -1.62 3.77 7.21
N VAL A 98 -1.58 4.49 8.33
CA VAL A 98 -0.83 4.08 9.53
C VAL A 98 -1.79 3.86 10.68
N SER A 99 -1.82 2.64 11.17
CA SER A 99 -2.63 2.21 12.32
C SER A 99 -1.83 2.20 13.60
N LYS A 100 -2.55 2.22 14.74
CA LYS A 100 -1.96 2.18 16.08
C LYS A 100 -2.61 1.09 16.94
N ARG A 101 -1.76 0.38 17.69
CA ARG A 101 -2.16 -0.68 18.62
C ARG A 101 -1.30 -0.67 19.86
N ARG A 102 -1.90 -0.80 21.03
CA ARG A 102 -1.18 -1.06 22.27
C ARG A 102 -0.76 -2.52 22.30
N ASN A 103 0.55 -2.79 22.31
CA ASN A 103 1.08 -4.15 22.36
C ASN A 103 2.48 -4.15 22.96
N LEU A 104 2.82 -5.18 23.74
CA LEU A 104 4.13 -5.31 24.41
C LEU A 104 4.51 -4.06 25.25
N GLY A 105 3.55 -3.50 25.97
CA GLY A 105 3.78 -2.39 26.90
C GLY A 105 3.92 -1.01 26.25
N MET A 106 3.80 -0.88 24.93
CA MET A 106 3.94 0.37 24.19
C MET A 106 2.91 0.50 23.07
N ASP A 107 2.66 1.71 22.62
CA ASP A 107 1.92 1.95 21.39
C ASP A 107 2.82 1.62 20.20
N ARG A 108 2.33 0.79 19.31
CA ARG A 108 3.02 0.39 18.07
C ARG A 108 2.22 0.82 16.86
N VAL A 109 2.91 1.20 15.81
CA VAL A 109 2.31 1.65 14.55
C VAL A 109 2.83 0.82 13.38
N PHE A 110 1.98 0.59 12.39
CA PHE A 110 2.39 -0.01 11.13
C PHE A 110 1.42 0.37 10.01
N LEU A 111 1.77 -0.03 8.78
CA LEU A 111 0.92 0.22 7.62
C LEU A 111 -0.37 -0.60 7.68
N ASN A 112 -1.45 -0.03 7.12
CA ASN A 112 -2.71 -0.73 6.87
C ASN A 112 -3.15 -0.57 5.40
N CYS A 113 -4.35 -1.03 5.05
CA CYS A 113 -4.85 -1.02 3.66
C CYS A 113 -4.80 0.37 2.99
N ALA A 114 -5.09 1.43 3.74
CA ALA A 114 -5.18 2.77 3.19
C ALA A 114 -3.82 3.35 2.79
N ALA A 115 -2.68 2.81 3.25
CA ALA A 115 -1.35 3.22 2.79
C ALA A 115 -1.20 3.08 1.27
N CYS A 116 -1.74 1.98 0.71
CA CYS A 116 -1.72 1.69 -0.72
C CYS A 116 -3.04 2.05 -1.44
N HIS A 117 -4.11 2.33 -0.66
CA HIS A 117 -5.45 2.53 -1.21
C HIS A 117 -6.14 3.82 -0.73
N ALA A 118 -5.37 4.89 -0.52
CA ALA A 118 -5.90 6.25 -0.33
C ALA A 118 -4.89 7.26 -0.88
N SER A 119 -5.37 8.34 -1.50
CA SER A 119 -4.51 9.38 -2.03
C SER A 119 -5.26 10.70 -2.15
N THR A 120 -4.58 11.71 -2.70
CA THR A 120 -5.10 13.07 -2.87
C THR A 120 -5.28 13.43 -4.34
N VAL A 121 -6.19 14.38 -4.59
CA VAL A 121 -6.40 15.04 -5.87
C VAL A 121 -6.53 16.54 -5.63
N ARG A 122 -5.85 17.35 -6.43
CA ARG A 122 -5.93 18.83 -6.44
C ARG A 122 -6.34 19.33 -7.80
N ASP A 123 -7.09 20.42 -7.83
CA ASP A 123 -7.44 21.09 -9.09
C ASP A 123 -6.26 21.93 -9.63
N THR A 124 -5.47 22.51 -8.72
CA THR A 124 -4.28 23.32 -9.03
C THR A 124 -3.21 23.06 -7.96
N PRO A 125 -1.94 23.40 -8.23
CA PRO A 125 -0.84 23.18 -7.27
C PRO A 125 -1.05 23.83 -5.88
N GLY A 126 -1.77 24.95 -5.81
CA GLY A 126 -2.06 25.67 -4.56
C GLY A 126 -3.40 25.29 -3.90
N ALA A 127 -4.19 24.41 -4.51
CA ALA A 127 -5.49 24.02 -3.95
C ALA A 127 -5.33 23.08 -2.77
N GLU A 128 -6.31 23.10 -1.83
CA GLU A 128 -6.40 22.09 -0.79
C GLU A 128 -6.64 20.70 -1.42
N PRO A 129 -5.92 19.67 -0.96
CA PRO A 129 -6.06 18.32 -1.48
C PRO A 129 -7.40 17.70 -1.05
N ARG A 130 -8.13 17.16 -2.01
CA ARG A 130 -9.26 16.25 -1.71
C ARG A 130 -8.72 14.84 -1.54
N ILE A 131 -9.09 14.21 -0.42
CA ILE A 131 -8.70 12.83 -0.10
C ILE A 131 -9.76 11.88 -0.63
N TYR A 132 -9.31 10.84 -1.30
CA TYR A 132 -10.17 9.75 -1.78
C TYR A 132 -9.68 8.42 -1.22
N THR A 133 -10.59 7.66 -0.61
CA THR A 133 -10.34 6.32 -0.09
C THR A 133 -10.60 5.25 -1.16
N ALA A 134 -9.98 4.11 -1.01
CA ALA A 134 -10.07 2.96 -1.91
C ALA A 134 -9.56 3.19 -3.35
N MET A 135 -8.96 4.36 -3.64
CA MET A 135 -8.23 4.65 -4.88
C MET A 135 -6.76 4.21 -4.79
N PRO A 136 -6.05 4.04 -5.92
CA PRO A 136 -4.60 3.82 -5.90
C PRO A 136 -3.85 4.95 -5.20
N ALA A 137 -2.93 4.62 -4.28
CA ALA A 137 -2.09 5.61 -3.60
C ALA A 137 -0.93 6.06 -4.51
N HIS A 138 -1.21 6.78 -5.58
CA HIS A 138 -0.26 7.17 -6.63
C HIS A 138 0.89 8.08 -6.17
N ARG A 139 0.85 8.59 -4.92
CA ARG A 139 1.90 9.44 -4.34
C ARG A 139 2.85 8.70 -3.41
N PHE A 140 2.37 7.65 -2.75
CA PHE A 140 3.17 6.94 -1.74
C PHE A 140 4.26 6.11 -2.39
N ASP A 141 5.51 6.40 -2.03
CA ASP A 141 6.69 5.63 -2.44
C ASP A 141 7.05 4.64 -1.32
N ILE A 142 6.50 3.43 -1.40
CA ILE A 142 6.73 2.38 -0.40
C ILE A 142 8.18 1.91 -0.39
N ARG A 143 8.87 1.90 -1.53
CA ARG A 143 10.29 1.53 -1.58
C ARG A 143 11.16 2.56 -0.85
N ALA A 144 10.95 3.85 -1.10
CA ALA A 144 11.65 4.90 -0.39
C ALA A 144 11.34 4.89 1.12
N PHE A 145 10.10 4.51 1.50
CA PHE A 145 9.70 4.30 2.89
C PHE A 145 10.51 3.15 3.54
N GLU A 146 10.61 2.00 2.90
CA GLU A 146 11.40 0.85 3.38
C GLU A 146 12.89 1.20 3.45
N GLU A 147 13.44 1.80 2.40
CA GLU A 147 14.85 2.22 2.34
C GLU A 147 15.19 3.23 3.43
N PHE A 148 14.29 4.15 3.79
CA PHE A 148 14.50 5.06 4.90
C PHE A 148 14.81 4.30 6.19
N PHE A 149 14.00 3.30 6.55
CA PHE A 149 14.23 2.52 7.76
C PHE A 149 15.51 1.68 7.69
N PHE A 150 15.80 1.09 6.55
CA PHE A 150 17.00 0.28 6.36
C PHE A 150 18.28 1.12 6.48
N ARG A 151 18.32 2.28 5.83
CA ARG A 151 19.45 3.21 5.90
C ARG A 151 19.60 3.84 7.28
N CYS A 152 18.48 4.21 7.90
CA CYS A 152 18.50 4.75 9.24
C CYS A 152 18.99 3.71 10.26
N ALA A 153 18.61 2.42 10.15
CA ALA A 153 19.12 1.36 11.02
C ALA A 153 20.63 1.15 10.89
N ALA A 154 21.22 1.41 9.71
CA ALA A 154 22.66 1.39 9.50
C ALA A 154 23.37 2.64 10.03
N ASN A 155 22.64 3.73 10.32
CA ASN A 155 23.21 4.96 10.83
C ASN A 155 23.75 4.77 12.27
N PRO A 156 24.96 5.30 12.59
CA PRO A 156 25.50 5.26 13.96
C PRO A 156 24.61 5.91 15.02
N LYS A 157 23.72 6.83 14.63
CA LYS A 157 22.76 7.48 15.54
C LYS A 157 21.54 6.59 15.86
N PHE A 158 21.36 5.44 15.22
CA PHE A 158 20.25 4.53 15.55
C PHE A 158 20.56 3.78 16.85
N ARG A 159 20.54 4.51 17.95
CA ARG A 159 20.88 4.07 19.31
C ARG A 159 20.01 4.82 20.34
N ALA A 160 19.88 4.23 21.53
CA ALA A 160 19.04 4.80 22.58
C ALA A 160 19.49 6.19 23.04
N ASP A 161 20.81 6.43 23.09
CA ASP A 161 21.41 7.71 23.49
C ASP A 161 21.14 8.87 22.51
N TYR A 162 20.68 8.59 21.26
CA TYR A 162 20.20 9.59 20.32
C TYR A 162 18.67 9.62 20.22
N ILE A 163 18.03 8.43 20.20
CA ILE A 163 16.58 8.33 19.95
C ILE A 163 15.75 8.71 21.19
N VAL A 164 16.17 8.32 22.40
CA VAL A 164 15.39 8.62 23.61
C VAL A 164 15.30 10.13 23.90
N PRO A 165 16.41 10.91 23.84
CA PRO A 165 16.33 12.36 23.97
C PRO A 165 15.46 13.02 22.88
N GLU A 166 15.43 12.47 21.67
CA GLU A 166 14.57 12.98 20.61
C GLU A 166 13.09 12.68 20.86
N ILE A 167 12.76 11.52 21.43
CA ILE A 167 11.40 11.21 21.89
C ILE A 167 10.92 12.24 22.90
N GLU A 168 11.77 12.60 23.90
CA GLU A 168 11.45 13.61 24.89
C GLU A 168 11.26 15.01 24.27
N ARG A 169 12.12 15.38 23.31
CA ARG A 169 12.01 16.64 22.58
C ARG A 169 10.70 16.75 21.79
N LEU A 170 10.16 15.62 21.33
CA LEU A 170 8.88 15.54 20.63
C LEU A 170 7.66 15.51 21.57
N GLY A 171 7.88 15.58 22.91
CA GLY A 171 6.83 15.57 23.91
C GLY A 171 6.47 14.18 24.44
N GLY A 172 7.27 13.15 24.12
CA GLY A 172 7.18 11.85 24.79
C GLY A 172 7.65 11.96 26.23
N ASP A 173 6.97 11.27 27.15
CA ASP A 173 7.29 11.23 28.58
C ASP A 173 7.60 9.79 29.01
N PRO A 174 8.81 9.26 28.66
CA PRO A 174 9.21 7.92 29.06
C PRO A 174 9.46 7.86 30.56
N ASP A 175 8.78 6.93 31.24
CA ASP A 175 9.10 6.63 32.65
C ASP A 175 10.50 5.99 32.77
N LEU A 176 10.95 5.73 34.01
CA LEU A 176 12.30 5.15 34.25
C LEU A 176 12.45 3.77 33.57
N LEU A 177 11.38 2.96 33.57
CA LEU A 177 11.41 1.64 32.94
C LEU A 177 11.49 1.80 31.39
N ASP A 178 10.75 2.72 30.82
CA ASP A 178 10.81 3.03 29.40
C ASP A 178 12.18 3.55 28.98
N ARG A 179 12.70 4.52 29.71
CA ARG A 179 13.97 5.19 29.42
C ARG A 179 15.16 4.25 29.45
N TYR A 180 15.26 3.42 30.49
CA TYR A 180 16.48 2.64 30.76
C TYR A 180 16.37 1.17 30.35
N LEU A 181 15.19 0.65 30.03
CA LEU A 181 15.01 -0.74 29.66
C LEU A 181 14.19 -0.90 28.37
N VAL A 182 12.95 -0.42 28.34
CA VAL A 182 12.02 -0.76 27.23
C VAL A 182 12.49 -0.16 25.92
N TYR A 183 12.74 1.15 25.85
CA TYR A 183 13.22 1.78 24.61
C TYR A 183 14.62 1.31 24.19
N PRO A 184 15.64 1.21 25.07
CA PRO A 184 16.93 0.68 24.65
C PRO A 184 16.85 -0.71 24.06
N VAL A 185 16.09 -1.62 24.65
CA VAL A 185 15.86 -2.97 24.13
C VAL A 185 15.10 -2.93 22.82
N ALA A 186 14.00 -2.18 22.75
CA ALA A 186 13.20 -2.06 21.52
C ALA A 186 14.02 -1.48 20.35
N ILE A 187 14.85 -0.46 20.59
CA ILE A 187 15.72 0.16 19.60
C ILE A 187 16.76 -0.86 19.09
N ALA A 188 17.40 -1.61 20.01
CA ALA A 188 18.37 -2.61 19.63
C ALA A 188 17.76 -3.73 18.78
N LEU A 189 16.64 -4.30 19.20
CA LEU A 189 15.94 -5.35 18.46
C LEU A 189 15.41 -4.84 17.11
N MET A 190 14.86 -3.63 17.08
CA MET A 190 14.39 -3.00 15.85
C MET A 190 15.53 -2.79 14.85
N ARG A 191 16.69 -2.30 15.32
CA ARG A 191 17.88 -2.12 14.49
C ARG A 191 18.33 -3.43 13.87
N GLU A 192 18.49 -4.47 14.68
CA GLU A 192 18.90 -5.79 14.22
C GLU A 192 17.94 -6.35 13.16
N ARG A 193 16.63 -6.29 13.42
CA ARG A 193 15.61 -6.75 12.50
C ARG A 193 15.63 -5.98 11.18
N LEU A 194 15.77 -4.64 11.21
CA LEU A 194 15.82 -3.81 10.02
C LEU A 194 17.08 -4.09 9.19
N LEU A 195 18.23 -4.29 9.82
CA LEU A 195 19.47 -4.66 9.11
C LEU A 195 19.38 -6.06 8.46
N MET A 196 18.76 -7.01 9.16
CA MET A 196 18.48 -8.34 8.60
C MET A 196 17.55 -8.23 7.38
N LEU A 197 16.46 -7.45 7.50
CA LEU A 197 15.52 -7.25 6.39
C LEU A 197 16.17 -6.51 5.22
N ALA A 198 17.02 -5.51 5.47
CA ALA A 198 17.78 -4.81 4.44
C ALA A 198 18.59 -5.78 3.57
N GLY A 199 19.29 -6.73 4.21
CA GLY A 199 20.02 -7.77 3.48
C GLY A 199 19.12 -8.69 2.67
N ARG A 200 17.93 -9.01 3.18
CA ARG A 200 16.97 -9.88 2.46
C ARG A 200 16.27 -9.15 1.30
N PHE A 201 16.07 -7.83 1.43
CA PHE A 201 15.52 -6.97 0.39
C PHE A 201 16.57 -6.44 -0.60
N ASP A 202 17.81 -6.96 -0.58
CA ASP A 202 18.88 -6.51 -1.48
C ASP A 202 18.51 -6.62 -2.98
N PHE A 203 17.59 -7.50 -3.35
CA PHE A 203 17.08 -7.62 -4.72
C PHE A 203 16.59 -6.29 -5.31
N VAL A 204 16.07 -5.37 -4.47
CA VAL A 204 15.59 -4.04 -4.92
C VAL A 204 16.72 -3.17 -5.50
N ASN A 205 17.99 -3.48 -5.15
CA ASN A 205 19.16 -2.80 -5.71
C ASN A 205 19.51 -3.30 -7.12
N HIS A 206 18.94 -4.42 -7.52
CA HIS A 206 19.12 -5.06 -8.84
C HIS A 206 17.92 -4.84 -9.76
N GLU A 207 16.92 -4.10 -9.31
CA GLU A 207 15.74 -3.69 -10.06
C GLU A 207 15.75 -2.20 -10.38
N PRO A 208 15.03 -1.79 -11.45
CA PRO A 208 14.72 -0.38 -11.64
C PRO A 208 13.98 0.20 -10.44
N PRO A 209 14.17 1.48 -10.09
CA PRO A 209 13.39 2.15 -9.06
C PRO A 209 11.89 2.05 -9.34
N TRP A 210 11.10 1.68 -8.29
CA TRP A 210 9.66 1.52 -8.49
C TRP A 210 8.97 2.87 -8.68
N GLY A 211 9.36 3.87 -7.90
CA GLY A 211 8.70 5.17 -7.83
C GLY A 211 7.34 5.12 -7.12
N PRO A 212 6.74 6.28 -6.86
CA PRO A 212 5.50 6.40 -6.11
C PRO A 212 4.34 5.67 -6.79
N GLY A 213 3.47 5.07 -5.97
CA GLY A 213 2.28 4.34 -6.40
C GLY A 213 2.51 2.91 -6.85
N ARG A 214 3.72 2.37 -6.70
CA ARG A 214 4.11 1.04 -7.21
C ARG A 214 4.80 0.18 -6.16
N VAL A 215 4.67 -1.14 -6.35
CA VAL A 215 5.38 -2.14 -5.54
C VAL A 215 5.65 -3.40 -6.35
N ASP A 216 6.81 -4.04 -6.16
CA ASP A 216 7.01 -5.43 -6.58
C ASP A 216 6.45 -6.37 -5.51
N THR A 217 5.15 -6.63 -5.61
CA THR A 217 4.39 -7.43 -4.65
C THR A 217 4.93 -8.85 -4.54
N PHE A 218 5.38 -9.44 -5.66
CA PHE A 218 5.73 -10.85 -5.69
C PHE A 218 7.14 -11.10 -5.16
N ASN A 219 8.11 -10.27 -5.54
CA ASN A 219 9.46 -10.41 -5.01
C ASN A 219 9.52 -10.01 -3.54
N SER A 220 8.78 -8.99 -3.11
CA SER A 220 8.61 -8.68 -1.68
C SER A 220 8.00 -9.86 -0.91
N ALA A 221 6.98 -10.54 -1.45
CA ALA A 221 6.42 -11.74 -0.83
C ALA A 221 7.44 -12.89 -0.79
N LYS A 222 8.23 -13.12 -1.86
CA LYS A 222 9.30 -14.14 -1.86
C LYS A 222 10.30 -13.92 -0.73
N VAL A 223 10.72 -12.66 -0.48
CA VAL A 223 11.57 -12.34 0.67
C VAL A 223 10.94 -12.80 1.98
N LEU A 224 9.66 -12.51 2.19
CA LEU A 224 8.95 -12.90 3.41
C LEU A 224 8.78 -14.41 3.54
N PHE A 225 8.71 -15.15 2.43
CA PHE A 225 8.67 -16.62 2.39
C PHE A 225 10.07 -17.28 2.37
N ASN A 226 11.15 -16.53 2.59
CA ASN A 226 12.53 -17.04 2.59
C ASN A 226 13.00 -17.68 1.27
N PHE A 227 12.56 -17.16 0.14
CA PHE A 227 13.10 -17.59 -1.15
C PHE A 227 14.59 -17.22 -1.24
N PRO A 228 15.41 -18.04 -1.93
CA PRO A 228 16.80 -17.72 -2.22
C PRO A 228 16.86 -16.64 -3.32
N MET A 229 16.76 -15.37 -2.91
CA MET A 229 16.62 -14.24 -3.83
C MET A 229 17.83 -14.08 -4.77
N ASP A 230 18.99 -14.54 -4.36
CA ASP A 230 20.24 -14.58 -5.15
C ASP A 230 20.21 -15.61 -6.31
N ARG A 231 19.21 -16.49 -6.33
CA ARG A 231 19.03 -17.55 -7.34
C ARG A 231 17.80 -17.33 -8.22
N LEU A 232 17.13 -16.19 -8.12
CA LEU A 232 16.00 -15.88 -8.99
C LEU A 232 16.48 -15.74 -10.44
N ASP A 233 15.62 -16.19 -11.37
CA ASP A 233 15.81 -15.88 -12.79
C ASP A 233 15.74 -14.35 -12.97
N PRO A 234 16.67 -13.70 -13.67
CA PRO A 234 16.62 -12.26 -13.92
C PRO A 234 15.30 -11.78 -14.57
N ARG A 235 14.55 -12.67 -15.24
CA ARG A 235 13.23 -12.36 -15.77
C ARG A 235 12.16 -12.18 -14.69
N GLU A 236 12.39 -12.69 -13.48
CA GLU A 236 11.50 -12.53 -12.34
C GLU A 236 11.67 -11.17 -11.64
N LEU A 237 12.74 -10.43 -11.93
CA LEU A 237 12.99 -9.10 -11.38
C LEU A 237 12.30 -8.00 -12.21
N GLY A 238 11.97 -6.88 -11.56
CA GLY A 238 11.34 -5.73 -12.20
C GLY A 238 9.83 -5.89 -12.39
N GLY A 239 9.17 -6.67 -11.53
CA GLY A 239 7.71 -6.92 -11.55
C GLY A 239 6.87 -5.85 -10.87
N ALA A 240 7.42 -4.67 -10.58
CA ALA A 240 6.71 -3.60 -9.91
C ALA A 240 5.46 -3.16 -10.68
N SER A 241 4.33 -3.06 -9.97
CA SER A 241 3.04 -2.68 -10.54
C SER A 241 2.31 -1.67 -9.66
N ASP A 242 1.39 -0.93 -10.26
CA ASP A 242 0.59 0.08 -9.57
C ASP A 242 -0.33 -0.55 -8.52
N PHE A 243 -0.59 0.20 -7.45
CA PHE A 243 -1.66 -0.14 -6.52
C PHE A 243 -3.00 -0.08 -7.26
N PRO A 244 -3.89 -1.08 -7.09
CA PRO A 244 -5.19 -1.06 -7.73
C PRO A 244 -6.23 -0.27 -6.92
N ALA A 245 -7.31 0.17 -7.57
CA ALA A 245 -8.52 0.58 -6.89
C ALA A 245 -9.26 -0.64 -6.29
N VAL A 246 -9.95 -0.45 -5.15
CA VAL A 246 -10.56 -1.57 -4.40
C VAL A 246 -12.06 -1.40 -4.12
N TRP A 247 -12.75 -0.52 -4.83
CA TRP A 247 -14.21 -0.37 -4.72
C TRP A 247 -15.01 -1.44 -5.44
N ASN A 248 -16.36 -1.47 -5.21
CA ASN A 248 -17.34 -2.36 -5.87
C ASN A 248 -16.97 -3.85 -5.81
N GLN A 249 -16.45 -4.33 -4.69
CA GLN A 249 -15.93 -5.71 -4.61
C GLN A 249 -17.03 -6.76 -4.77
N ARG A 250 -18.28 -6.47 -4.38
CA ARG A 250 -19.43 -7.39 -4.57
C ARG A 250 -19.64 -7.73 -6.03
N LEU A 251 -19.58 -6.75 -6.91
CA LEU A 251 -19.76 -6.93 -8.35
C LEU A 251 -18.57 -7.65 -9.02
N LYS A 252 -17.44 -7.73 -8.31
CA LYS A 252 -16.21 -8.40 -8.79
C LYS A 252 -16.07 -9.83 -8.25
N LYS A 253 -17.03 -10.34 -7.47
CA LYS A 253 -17.02 -11.74 -7.00
C LYS A 253 -17.03 -12.71 -8.17
N GLY A 254 -16.15 -13.72 -8.13
CA GLY A 254 -15.99 -14.71 -9.19
C GLY A 254 -15.14 -14.28 -10.38
N MET A 255 -14.73 -12.99 -10.46
CA MET A 255 -13.76 -12.53 -11.46
C MET A 255 -12.36 -12.98 -11.08
N GLN A 256 -11.46 -13.04 -12.07
CA GLN A 256 -10.04 -13.15 -11.85
C GLN A 256 -9.50 -11.81 -11.34
N LEU A 257 -8.99 -11.79 -10.13
CA LEU A 257 -8.59 -10.60 -9.39
C LEU A 257 -7.08 -10.39 -9.44
N HIS A 258 -6.61 -9.24 -8.96
CA HIS A 258 -5.27 -8.69 -9.19
C HIS A 258 -5.04 -8.36 -10.67
N TRP A 259 -3.90 -7.72 -10.97
CA TRP A 259 -3.58 -7.38 -12.36
C TRP A 259 -3.46 -8.61 -13.24
N ASP A 260 -2.83 -9.65 -12.74
CA ASP A 260 -2.54 -10.92 -13.42
C ASP A 260 -3.63 -11.99 -13.24
N GLY A 261 -4.73 -11.68 -12.54
CA GLY A 261 -5.85 -12.61 -12.39
C GLY A 261 -5.54 -13.86 -11.56
N ASN A 262 -4.56 -13.80 -10.67
CA ASN A 262 -4.04 -14.97 -9.94
C ASN A 262 -4.93 -15.47 -8.80
N ASN A 263 -6.05 -14.82 -8.51
CA ASN A 263 -7.00 -15.19 -7.46
C ASN A 263 -8.44 -14.93 -7.91
N THR A 264 -9.42 -15.71 -7.43
CA THR A 264 -10.84 -15.56 -7.78
C THR A 264 -11.74 -15.32 -6.57
N MET A 265 -11.15 -15.15 -5.37
CA MET A 265 -11.88 -14.96 -4.12
C MET A 265 -11.51 -13.60 -3.51
N VAL A 266 -12.50 -12.72 -3.37
CA VAL A 266 -12.29 -11.35 -2.83
C VAL A 266 -11.73 -11.38 -1.42
N GLU A 267 -12.25 -12.25 -0.57
CA GLU A 267 -11.86 -12.40 0.83
C GLU A 267 -10.40 -12.90 0.97
N GLU A 268 -9.95 -13.82 0.11
CA GLU A 268 -8.54 -14.25 0.09
C GLU A 268 -7.62 -13.14 -0.40
N ARG A 269 -8.06 -12.41 -1.43
CA ARG A 269 -7.29 -11.27 -1.94
C ARG A 269 -7.07 -10.21 -0.85
N ASN A 270 -8.11 -9.86 -0.09
CA ASN A 270 -8.02 -8.85 0.98
C ASN A 270 -7.09 -9.33 2.11
N LYS A 271 -7.20 -10.59 2.54
CA LYS A 271 -6.29 -11.17 3.55
C LYS A 271 -4.85 -11.28 3.05
N SER A 272 -4.65 -11.58 1.77
CA SER A 272 -3.31 -11.57 1.15
C SER A 272 -2.71 -10.16 1.11
N ALA A 273 -3.53 -9.13 0.84
CA ALA A 273 -3.08 -7.74 0.93
C ALA A 273 -2.70 -7.33 2.37
N ALA A 274 -3.45 -7.82 3.37
CA ALA A 274 -3.11 -7.59 4.79
C ALA A 274 -1.75 -8.22 5.17
N PHE A 275 -1.37 -9.37 4.58
CA PHE A 275 -0.02 -9.91 4.73
C PHE A 275 1.05 -8.92 4.24
N GLY A 276 0.82 -8.24 3.13
CA GLY A 276 1.68 -7.17 2.63
C GLY A 276 1.80 -5.97 3.58
N THR A 277 0.85 -5.80 4.51
CA THR A 277 0.91 -4.80 5.59
C THR A 277 1.43 -5.38 6.92
N GLY A 278 2.23 -6.44 6.86
CA GLY A 278 2.96 -7.00 8.00
C GLY A 278 2.15 -7.92 8.92
N THR A 279 0.93 -8.33 8.52
CA THR A 279 0.19 -9.36 9.27
C THR A 279 0.78 -10.74 9.00
N THR A 280 0.66 -11.63 9.96
CA THR A 280 1.00 -13.04 9.84
C THR A 280 -0.22 -13.89 10.22
N PRO A 281 -0.24 -15.20 9.94
CA PRO A 281 -1.37 -16.04 10.34
C PRO A 281 -1.82 -15.91 11.80
N PRO A 282 -0.90 -15.83 12.80
CA PRO A 282 -1.31 -15.64 14.20
C PRO A 282 -1.66 -14.19 14.57
N THR A 283 -1.33 -13.20 13.75
CA THR A 283 -1.49 -11.77 14.14
C THR A 283 -2.62 -11.05 13.41
N ILE A 284 -3.11 -11.62 12.30
CA ILE A 284 -4.17 -11.02 11.49
C ILE A 284 -5.45 -10.78 12.31
N ASP A 285 -5.99 -9.57 12.24
CA ASP A 285 -7.24 -9.20 12.92
C ASP A 285 -8.42 -9.41 11.96
N LEU A 286 -8.99 -10.62 12.00
CA LEU A 286 -10.09 -11.02 11.12
C LEU A 286 -11.35 -10.19 11.31
N THR A 287 -11.61 -9.71 12.54
CA THR A 287 -12.78 -8.85 12.83
C THR A 287 -12.59 -7.48 12.18
N ALA A 288 -11.41 -6.88 12.34
CA ALA A 288 -11.10 -5.60 11.71
C ALA A 288 -11.12 -5.69 10.18
N ILE A 289 -10.52 -6.75 9.61
CA ILE A 289 -10.51 -6.97 8.17
C ILE A 289 -11.94 -7.24 7.66
N GLY A 290 -12.75 -8.03 8.36
CA GLY A 290 -14.13 -8.28 7.99
C GLY A 290 -14.97 -7.01 7.89
N ARG A 291 -14.81 -6.06 8.83
CA ARG A 291 -15.47 -4.75 8.75
C ARG A 291 -15.05 -3.97 7.50
N ILE A 292 -13.78 -3.99 7.15
CA ILE A 292 -13.26 -3.35 5.93
C ILE A 292 -13.82 -4.04 4.69
N GLU A 293 -13.82 -5.37 4.67
CA GLU A 293 -14.36 -6.18 3.57
C GLU A 293 -15.84 -5.84 3.31
N ASP A 294 -16.67 -5.87 4.37
CA ASP A 294 -18.10 -5.55 4.26
C ASP A 294 -18.33 -4.15 3.67
N TRP A 295 -17.54 -3.18 4.08
CA TRP A 295 -17.64 -1.82 3.54
C TRP A 295 -17.21 -1.74 2.07
N LEU A 296 -16.10 -2.38 1.71
CA LEU A 296 -15.57 -2.36 0.33
C LEU A 296 -16.44 -3.14 -0.65
N LEU A 297 -17.29 -4.08 -0.16
CA LEU A 297 -18.23 -4.78 -1.04
C LEU A 297 -19.11 -3.83 -1.83
N ASP A 298 -19.61 -2.78 -1.19
CA ASP A 298 -20.61 -1.87 -1.76
C ASP A 298 -20.11 -0.42 -1.89
N LEU A 299 -18.86 -0.14 -1.51
CA LEU A 299 -18.25 1.17 -1.69
C LEU A 299 -18.13 1.48 -3.18
N LYS A 300 -18.83 2.52 -3.60
CA LYS A 300 -18.80 3.00 -5.00
C LYS A 300 -17.64 3.97 -5.21
N PRO A 301 -17.05 4.01 -6.41
CA PRO A 301 -16.07 5.04 -6.74
C PRO A 301 -16.73 6.42 -6.77
N PRO A 302 -15.97 7.47 -6.46
CA PRO A 302 -16.43 8.84 -6.64
C PRO A 302 -16.72 9.14 -8.12
N ARG A 303 -17.78 9.91 -8.37
CA ARG A 303 -18.06 10.38 -9.72
C ARG A 303 -17.00 11.37 -10.18
N TYR A 304 -16.76 11.42 -11.48
CA TYR A 304 -15.91 12.43 -12.10
C TYR A 304 -16.42 13.83 -11.76
N PRO A 305 -15.63 14.71 -11.13
CA PRO A 305 -16.13 15.96 -10.56
C PRO A 305 -16.08 17.16 -11.52
N TYR A 306 -15.52 16.97 -12.71
CA TYR A 306 -15.33 18.05 -13.68
C TYR A 306 -16.42 18.04 -14.75
N PRO A 307 -16.61 19.13 -15.52
CA PRO A 307 -17.57 19.19 -16.62
C PRO A 307 -17.35 18.11 -17.65
N ILE A 308 -18.44 17.54 -18.16
CA ILE A 308 -18.47 16.55 -19.24
C ILE A 308 -19.31 17.14 -20.38
N ASP A 309 -18.79 17.15 -21.60
CA ASP A 309 -19.58 17.45 -22.80
C ASP A 309 -20.51 16.28 -23.12
N ALA A 310 -21.77 16.40 -22.74
CA ALA A 310 -22.76 15.34 -22.89
C ALA A 310 -23.00 14.93 -24.36
N ALA A 311 -22.92 15.88 -25.31
CA ALA A 311 -23.10 15.58 -26.74
C ALA A 311 -21.91 14.79 -27.30
N LEU A 312 -20.70 15.18 -26.90
CA LEU A 312 -19.48 14.48 -27.29
C LEU A 312 -19.40 13.10 -26.62
N ALA A 313 -19.76 12.98 -25.34
CA ALA A 313 -19.83 11.71 -24.63
C ALA A 313 -20.85 10.73 -25.26
N ALA A 314 -22.02 11.24 -25.69
CA ALA A 314 -23.00 10.43 -26.40
C ALA A 314 -22.48 9.88 -27.75
N ARG A 315 -21.63 10.64 -28.45
CA ARG A 315 -20.94 10.16 -29.66
C ARG A 315 -19.89 9.08 -29.34
N GLY A 316 -19.26 9.15 -28.18
CA GLY A 316 -18.29 8.15 -27.72
C GLY A 316 -18.91 6.81 -27.29
N ALA A 317 -20.18 6.80 -26.87
CA ALA A 317 -20.85 5.60 -26.37
C ALA A 317 -20.82 4.39 -27.34
N PRO A 318 -21.19 4.52 -28.65
CA PRO A 318 -21.09 3.41 -29.57
C PRO A 318 -19.65 2.93 -29.81
N LEU A 319 -18.68 3.84 -29.76
CA LEU A 319 -17.26 3.49 -29.88
C LEU A 319 -16.81 2.65 -28.66
N TYR A 320 -17.18 3.08 -27.45
CA TYR A 320 -16.92 2.31 -26.25
C TYR A 320 -17.53 0.90 -26.31
N LYS A 321 -18.80 0.81 -26.72
CA LYS A 321 -19.49 -0.47 -26.89
C LYS A 321 -18.75 -1.39 -27.86
N GLN A 322 -18.23 -0.85 -28.94
CA GLN A 322 -17.54 -1.61 -29.99
C GLN A 322 -16.15 -2.10 -29.54
N TYR A 323 -15.35 -1.24 -28.88
CA TYR A 323 -13.92 -1.50 -28.67
C TYR A 323 -13.56 -1.91 -27.23
N CYS A 324 -14.41 -1.58 -26.24
CA CYS A 324 -14.04 -1.68 -24.83
C CYS A 324 -14.99 -2.56 -24.00
N ALA A 325 -16.30 -2.47 -24.25
CA ALA A 325 -17.31 -3.06 -23.38
C ALA A 325 -17.20 -4.58 -23.22
N GLY A 326 -16.80 -5.31 -24.25
CA GLY A 326 -16.64 -6.77 -24.20
C GLY A 326 -15.61 -7.24 -23.17
N CYS A 327 -14.61 -6.41 -22.86
CA CYS A 327 -13.56 -6.69 -21.87
C CYS A 327 -13.76 -5.98 -20.55
N HIS A 328 -14.39 -4.78 -20.55
CA HIS A 328 -14.38 -3.88 -19.41
C HIS A 328 -15.77 -3.59 -18.79
N GLY A 329 -16.83 -4.22 -19.35
CA GLY A 329 -18.20 -4.02 -18.91
C GLY A 329 -18.93 -2.97 -19.74
N ALA A 330 -20.25 -3.01 -19.71
CA ALA A 330 -21.10 -2.10 -20.52
C ALA A 330 -21.01 -0.64 -20.04
N SER A 331 -20.69 -0.42 -18.76
CA SER A 331 -20.46 0.91 -18.17
C SER A 331 -19.65 0.81 -16.87
N GLY A 332 -19.34 1.94 -16.24
CA GLY A 332 -18.73 1.98 -14.91
C GLY A 332 -19.58 1.40 -13.77
N GLN A 333 -20.83 1.00 -14.06
CA GLN A 333 -21.77 0.41 -13.09
C GLN A 333 -22.34 -0.93 -13.56
N ASP A 334 -22.28 -1.22 -14.86
CA ASP A 334 -22.70 -2.49 -15.46
C ASP A 334 -21.46 -3.25 -15.96
N PHE A 335 -21.09 -4.31 -15.23
CA PHE A 335 -19.93 -5.13 -15.52
C PHE A 335 -20.25 -6.32 -16.43
N SER A 336 -21.37 -6.29 -17.14
CA SER A 336 -21.71 -7.29 -18.15
C SER A 336 -20.74 -7.20 -19.35
N GLY A 337 -20.27 -8.36 -19.81
CA GLY A 337 -19.37 -8.48 -20.95
C GLY A 337 -18.69 -9.86 -20.97
N ASP A 338 -18.50 -10.42 -22.16
CA ASP A 338 -18.09 -11.82 -22.32
C ASP A 338 -16.69 -12.11 -21.74
N ARG A 339 -15.81 -11.12 -21.70
CA ARG A 339 -14.43 -11.24 -21.23
C ARG A 339 -14.15 -10.48 -19.94
N VAL A 340 -15.17 -9.81 -19.37
CA VAL A 340 -15.00 -9.07 -18.11
C VAL A 340 -14.59 -10.01 -16.98
N GLY A 341 -13.60 -9.62 -16.20
CA GLY A 341 -13.06 -10.42 -15.11
C GLY A 341 -12.33 -11.70 -15.53
N LYS A 342 -12.00 -11.84 -16.82
CA LYS A 342 -11.20 -12.96 -17.35
C LYS A 342 -9.81 -12.48 -17.76
N VAL A 343 -8.83 -13.37 -17.72
CA VAL A 343 -7.46 -13.07 -18.18
C VAL A 343 -7.41 -13.07 -19.70
N THR A 344 -6.87 -11.99 -20.27
CA THR A 344 -6.41 -11.96 -21.67
C THR A 344 -4.96 -12.43 -21.71
N PRO A 345 -4.60 -13.41 -22.57
CA PRO A 345 -3.23 -13.88 -22.70
C PRO A 345 -2.23 -12.75 -22.99
N ILE A 346 -1.00 -12.89 -22.49
CA ILE A 346 0.03 -11.86 -22.68
C ILE A 346 0.38 -11.63 -24.15
N GLU A 347 0.31 -12.68 -24.97
CA GLU A 347 0.54 -12.64 -26.40
C GLU A 347 -0.50 -11.79 -27.15
N ASP A 348 -1.75 -11.74 -26.61
CA ASP A 348 -2.87 -10.99 -27.19
C ASP A 348 -2.89 -9.54 -26.73
N ILE A 349 -2.62 -9.30 -25.43
CA ILE A 349 -2.63 -7.94 -24.86
C ILE A 349 -1.33 -7.19 -25.13
N GLY A 350 -0.20 -7.86 -25.21
CA GLY A 350 1.12 -7.35 -25.56
C GLY A 350 1.74 -6.37 -24.58
N THR A 351 1.20 -6.24 -23.34
CA THR A 351 1.75 -5.34 -22.32
C THR A 351 2.99 -5.93 -21.64
N ASP A 352 3.65 -5.19 -20.76
CA ASP A 352 4.85 -5.66 -20.04
C ASP A 352 4.59 -6.96 -19.30
N ARG A 353 5.48 -7.93 -19.41
CA ARG A 353 5.31 -9.27 -18.84
C ARG A 353 6.02 -9.50 -17.50
N ARG A 354 6.87 -8.56 -17.03
CA ARG A 354 7.72 -8.77 -15.85
C ARG A 354 6.95 -9.19 -14.61
N ARG A 355 5.79 -8.57 -14.36
CA ARG A 355 4.92 -8.98 -13.28
C ARG A 355 4.48 -10.45 -13.40
N LEU A 356 4.15 -10.92 -14.60
CA LEU A 356 3.76 -12.32 -14.80
C LEU A 356 4.94 -13.26 -14.55
N ASP A 357 6.13 -12.89 -15.02
CA ASP A 357 7.33 -13.70 -14.85
C ASP A 357 7.73 -13.80 -13.37
N SER A 358 7.58 -12.74 -12.59
CA SER A 358 7.87 -12.73 -11.15
C SER A 358 6.92 -13.59 -10.30
N TYR A 359 5.70 -13.88 -10.77
CA TYR A 359 4.75 -14.76 -10.08
C TYR A 359 5.00 -16.24 -10.44
N SER A 360 5.88 -16.90 -9.71
CA SER A 360 6.24 -18.30 -9.95
C SER A 360 5.19 -19.28 -9.40
N TYR A 361 5.18 -20.53 -9.92
CA TYR A 361 4.36 -21.63 -9.36
C TYR A 361 4.68 -21.88 -7.88
N THR A 362 5.95 -21.83 -7.50
CA THR A 362 6.39 -22.02 -6.12
C THR A 362 5.80 -20.94 -5.21
N LEU A 363 5.77 -19.67 -5.66
CA LEU A 363 5.14 -18.59 -4.90
C LEU A 363 3.63 -18.82 -4.74
N ALA A 364 2.94 -19.25 -5.80
CA ALA A 364 1.50 -19.55 -5.74
C ALA A 364 1.19 -20.67 -4.73
N VAL A 365 2.03 -21.73 -4.67
CA VAL A 365 1.92 -22.79 -3.68
C VAL A 365 2.16 -22.27 -2.26
N ASN A 366 3.19 -21.47 -2.05
CA ASN A 366 3.50 -20.88 -0.74
C ASN A 366 2.36 -19.96 -0.25
N GLN A 367 1.81 -19.13 -1.12
CA GLN A 367 0.63 -18.33 -0.78
C GLN A 367 -0.57 -19.21 -0.39
N SER A 368 -0.84 -20.26 -1.15
CA SER A 368 -1.96 -21.19 -0.87
C SER A 368 -1.77 -21.92 0.46
N THR A 369 -0.54 -22.11 0.91
CA THR A 369 -0.26 -22.82 2.17
C THR A 369 -0.05 -21.88 3.37
N LEU A 370 0.03 -20.56 3.17
CA LEU A 370 0.30 -19.59 4.24
C LEU A 370 -0.65 -19.75 5.44
N TYR A 371 -1.92 -20.00 5.18
CA TYR A 371 -2.94 -20.18 6.20
C TYR A 371 -3.46 -21.64 6.29
N ALA A 372 -2.63 -22.63 5.94
CA ALA A 372 -3.05 -24.02 5.84
C ALA A 372 -3.67 -24.62 7.12
N GLY A 373 -3.26 -24.16 8.28
CA GLY A 373 -3.80 -24.60 9.58
C GLY A 373 -5.09 -23.89 10.01
N TYR A 374 -5.64 -23.00 9.21
CA TYR A 374 -6.77 -22.16 9.58
C TYR A 374 -8.02 -22.45 8.74
N PRO A 375 -9.25 -22.30 9.31
CA PRO A 375 -10.50 -22.51 8.57
C PRO A 375 -10.65 -21.62 7.34
N TRP A 376 -10.02 -20.45 7.35
CA TRP A 376 -10.05 -19.43 6.29
C TRP A 376 -8.79 -19.47 5.41
N ARG A 377 -8.17 -20.65 5.27
CA ARG A 377 -6.99 -20.89 4.42
C ARG A 377 -7.24 -20.47 2.97
N PHE A 378 -6.17 -20.08 2.28
CA PHE A 378 -6.23 -19.75 0.85
C PHE A 378 -6.31 -21.02 0.00
N ALA A 379 -7.13 -20.98 -1.05
CA ALA A 379 -7.33 -22.09 -1.98
C ALA A 379 -7.47 -21.66 -3.46
N HIS A 380 -7.49 -20.34 -3.74
CA HIS A 380 -7.81 -19.81 -5.06
C HIS A 380 -6.63 -19.13 -5.76
N PHE A 381 -5.43 -19.16 -5.16
CA PHE A 381 -4.22 -18.64 -5.79
C PHE A 381 -3.68 -19.61 -6.85
N ARG A 382 -3.41 -19.07 -8.04
CA ARG A 382 -2.84 -19.85 -9.15
C ARG A 382 -2.04 -18.97 -10.10
N LYS A 383 -1.03 -19.55 -10.75
CA LYS A 383 -0.29 -18.90 -11.83
C LYS A 383 -1.20 -18.71 -13.04
N THR A 384 -1.14 -17.54 -13.65
CA THR A 384 -1.77 -17.19 -14.92
C THR A 384 -0.72 -16.72 -15.95
N PHE A 385 -1.15 -16.51 -17.20
CA PHE A 385 -0.27 -16.13 -18.30
C PHE A 385 -0.81 -14.91 -19.07
N GLY A 386 -1.39 -13.96 -18.37
CA GLY A 386 -1.93 -12.74 -18.95
C GLY A 386 -2.44 -11.78 -17.90
N TYR A 387 -3.23 -10.80 -18.32
CA TYR A 387 -3.77 -9.77 -17.44
C TYR A 387 -5.30 -9.79 -17.42
N ALA A 388 -5.87 -9.55 -16.24
CA ALA A 388 -7.30 -9.57 -16.02
C ALA A 388 -7.98 -8.33 -16.61
N ASN A 389 -9.07 -8.56 -17.34
CA ASN A 389 -9.93 -7.51 -17.90
C ASN A 389 -10.83 -6.95 -16.79
N MET A 390 -10.34 -5.95 -16.08
CA MET A 390 -11.08 -5.37 -14.95
C MET A 390 -12.12 -4.36 -15.42
N PRO A 391 -13.31 -4.29 -14.75
CA PRO A 391 -14.26 -3.21 -14.96
C PRO A 391 -13.62 -1.83 -14.78
N LEU A 392 -14.13 -0.80 -15.47
CA LEU A 392 -13.58 0.56 -15.48
C LEU A 392 -14.23 1.50 -14.47
N ASP A 393 -14.89 0.97 -13.45
CA ASP A 393 -15.49 1.76 -12.37
C ASP A 393 -14.48 2.71 -11.72
N GLY A 394 -14.81 4.01 -11.65
CA GLY A 394 -13.93 5.05 -11.10
C GLY A 394 -12.64 5.25 -11.90
N LEU A 395 -12.71 5.06 -13.21
CA LEU A 395 -11.55 5.08 -14.12
C LEU A 395 -10.68 6.33 -13.97
N TRP A 396 -11.28 7.49 -13.74
CA TRP A 396 -10.60 8.77 -13.65
C TRP A 396 -9.57 8.85 -12.51
N LEU A 397 -9.75 8.06 -11.43
CA LEU A 397 -8.83 7.98 -10.29
C LEU A 397 -7.75 6.90 -10.42
N ARG A 398 -7.70 6.18 -11.56
CA ARG A 398 -6.79 5.05 -11.72
C ARG A 398 -5.50 5.37 -12.48
N ALA A 399 -5.29 6.65 -12.80
CA ALA A 399 -4.05 7.08 -13.45
C ALA A 399 -2.84 6.96 -12.49
N PRO A 400 -1.62 6.64 -13.01
CA PRO A 400 -1.32 6.28 -14.42
C PRO A 400 -1.88 4.90 -14.80
N TYR A 401 -2.04 4.65 -16.08
CA TYR A 401 -2.74 3.48 -16.62
C TYR A 401 -1.81 2.34 -17.01
N LEU A 402 -2.39 1.17 -17.32
CA LEU A 402 -1.83 -0.17 -17.39
C LEU A 402 -1.42 -0.68 -15.99
N HIS A 403 -1.15 -1.99 -15.90
CA HIS A 403 -0.81 -2.65 -14.63
C HIS A 403 0.47 -2.12 -13.97
N ASN A 404 1.40 -1.59 -14.76
CA ASN A 404 2.67 -1.03 -14.32
C ASN A 404 2.68 0.51 -14.28
N GLY A 405 1.52 1.15 -14.56
CA GLY A 405 1.40 2.60 -14.58
C GLY A 405 2.28 3.32 -15.60
N SER A 406 2.50 2.69 -16.75
CA SER A 406 3.41 3.20 -17.79
C SER A 406 2.78 4.20 -18.75
N VAL A 407 1.50 4.50 -18.60
CA VAL A 407 0.78 5.47 -19.46
C VAL A 407 0.16 6.56 -18.58
N PRO A 408 0.62 7.81 -18.66
CA PRO A 408 0.29 8.83 -17.65
C PRO A 408 -1.18 9.27 -17.65
N THR A 409 -1.86 9.31 -18.81
CA THR A 409 -3.25 9.76 -18.91
C THR A 409 -4.06 8.84 -19.82
N LEU A 410 -5.38 8.90 -19.67
CA LEU A 410 -6.30 8.13 -20.50
C LEU A 410 -6.23 8.55 -21.98
N ARG A 411 -5.99 9.84 -22.25
CA ARG A 411 -5.73 10.33 -23.60
C ARG A 411 -4.56 9.57 -24.24
N HIS A 412 -3.44 9.40 -23.52
CA HIS A 412 -2.29 8.67 -24.02
C HIS A 412 -2.57 7.16 -24.17
N LEU A 413 -3.44 6.58 -23.34
CA LEU A 413 -3.82 5.18 -23.48
C LEU A 413 -4.57 4.89 -24.79
N LEU A 414 -5.32 5.88 -25.29
CA LEU A 414 -6.02 5.79 -26.57
C LEU A 414 -5.10 6.02 -27.79
N GLU A 415 -3.81 6.29 -27.57
CA GLU A 415 -2.82 6.39 -28.65
C GLU A 415 -2.08 5.05 -28.86
N PRO A 416 -1.61 4.78 -30.09
CA PRO A 416 -0.65 3.71 -30.34
C PRO A 416 0.58 3.86 -29.44
N ALA A 417 1.19 2.76 -29.03
CA ALA A 417 2.31 2.78 -28.08
C ALA A 417 3.49 3.68 -28.54
N ALA A 418 3.74 3.74 -29.83
CA ALA A 418 4.79 4.59 -30.41
C ALA A 418 4.56 6.10 -30.20
N GLN A 419 3.31 6.51 -29.92
CA GLN A 419 2.92 7.91 -29.68
C GLN A 419 2.76 8.23 -28.19
N ARG A 420 2.84 7.23 -27.31
CA ARG A 420 2.82 7.42 -25.86
C ARG A 420 4.12 8.05 -25.37
N PRO A 421 4.09 8.86 -24.27
CA PRO A 421 5.31 9.42 -23.70
C PRO A 421 6.31 8.32 -23.32
N ARG A 422 7.56 8.49 -23.75
CA ARG A 422 8.65 7.59 -23.36
C ARG A 422 9.16 7.87 -21.96
N GLU A 423 9.05 9.11 -21.53
CA GLU A 423 9.41 9.59 -20.19
C GLU A 423 8.31 10.51 -19.67
N PHE A 424 8.03 10.44 -18.39
CA PHE A 424 7.08 11.32 -17.71
C PHE A 424 7.37 11.35 -16.21
N TYR A 425 6.64 12.15 -15.43
CA TYR A 425 6.84 12.29 -13.99
C TYR A 425 5.65 11.76 -13.23
N ARG A 426 5.91 11.06 -12.10
CA ARG A 426 4.91 10.43 -11.23
C ARG A 426 4.96 11.03 -9.82
N GLY A 427 3.83 10.92 -9.07
CA GLY A 427 3.71 11.37 -7.69
C GLY A 427 3.07 12.75 -7.53
N ASN A 428 2.70 13.41 -8.63
CA ASN A 428 1.91 14.64 -8.62
C ASN A 428 0.43 14.33 -8.36
N ASP A 429 -0.26 15.16 -7.57
CA ASP A 429 -1.70 15.04 -7.30
C ASP A 429 -2.56 16.16 -7.96
N VAL A 430 -1.95 17.01 -8.77
CA VAL A 430 -2.68 17.96 -9.61
C VAL A 430 -3.29 17.21 -10.79
N TYR A 431 -4.61 17.34 -10.96
CA TYR A 431 -5.36 16.57 -11.93
C TYR A 431 -5.52 17.31 -13.27
N ASP A 432 -5.19 16.64 -14.36
CA ASP A 432 -5.47 17.08 -15.73
C ASP A 432 -6.82 16.52 -16.19
N ALA A 433 -7.88 17.29 -15.99
CA ALA A 433 -9.24 16.92 -16.41
C ALA A 433 -9.39 16.77 -17.93
N ALA A 434 -8.57 17.46 -18.73
CA ALA A 434 -8.66 17.38 -20.19
C ALA A 434 -8.10 16.07 -20.73
N SER A 435 -7.04 15.53 -20.11
CA SER A 435 -6.41 14.29 -20.53
C SER A 435 -6.81 13.08 -19.70
N VAL A 436 -7.53 13.29 -18.57
CA VAL A 436 -7.95 12.30 -17.58
C VAL A 436 -6.73 11.57 -17.00
N GLY A 437 -6.10 12.23 -16.03
CA GLY A 437 -4.92 11.74 -15.33
C GLY A 437 -4.31 12.81 -14.46
N PHE A 438 -3.14 12.57 -13.90
CA PHE A 438 -2.39 13.56 -13.12
C PHE A 438 -1.41 14.32 -14.03
N ALA A 439 -1.03 15.55 -13.62
CA ALA A 439 0.02 16.31 -14.30
C ALA A 439 1.31 15.48 -14.32
N TRP A 440 1.85 15.27 -15.51
CA TRP A 440 2.87 14.25 -15.78
C TRP A 440 4.14 14.81 -16.44
N ASP A 441 4.12 16.03 -16.96
CA ASP A 441 5.17 16.62 -17.81
C ASP A 441 6.13 17.53 -17.05
N ALA A 442 5.84 17.84 -15.78
CA ALA A 442 6.67 18.72 -14.96
C ALA A 442 7.53 17.91 -13.97
N PRO A 443 8.88 18.12 -13.98
CA PRO A 443 9.80 17.47 -13.04
C PRO A 443 9.64 17.96 -11.60
N GLU A 444 9.13 19.15 -11.43
CA GLU A 444 8.98 19.83 -10.14
C GLU A 444 7.82 20.84 -10.20
N ILE A 445 7.05 20.94 -9.12
CA ILE A 445 6.03 21.99 -8.92
C ILE A 445 6.16 22.51 -7.49
N GLN A 446 6.30 23.83 -7.32
CA GLN A 446 6.39 24.49 -6.01
C GLN A 446 7.46 23.87 -5.08
N GLY A 447 8.62 23.50 -5.61
CA GLY A 447 9.71 22.89 -4.85
C GLY A 447 9.56 21.40 -4.55
N VAL A 448 8.47 20.78 -4.96
CA VAL A 448 8.26 19.32 -4.84
C VAL A 448 8.71 18.65 -6.12
N LYS A 449 9.75 17.83 -6.02
CA LYS A 449 10.29 17.04 -7.14
C LYS A 449 9.49 15.77 -7.33
N PHE A 450 9.29 15.38 -8.59
CA PHE A 450 8.57 14.18 -8.96
C PHE A 450 9.49 13.11 -9.54
N PHE A 451 9.07 11.87 -9.41
CA PHE A 451 9.83 10.72 -9.87
C PHE A 451 9.79 10.63 -11.39
N LYS A 452 10.96 10.60 -12.04
CA LYS A 452 11.07 10.40 -13.48
C LYS A 452 10.86 8.93 -13.83
N TYR A 453 9.81 8.66 -14.59
CA TYR A 453 9.47 7.32 -15.08
C TYR A 453 9.92 7.18 -16.54
N ASP A 454 10.72 6.15 -16.82
CA ASP A 454 11.23 5.85 -18.17
C ASP A 454 10.64 4.51 -18.65
N THR A 455 9.85 4.55 -19.71
CA THR A 455 9.17 3.36 -20.28
C THR A 455 10.09 2.44 -21.06
N ARG A 456 11.35 2.82 -21.28
CA ARG A 456 12.37 1.97 -21.94
C ARG A 456 13.03 1.00 -20.96
N VAL A 457 12.87 1.23 -19.68
CA VAL A 457 13.41 0.37 -18.64
C VAL A 457 12.57 -0.90 -18.51
N ALA A 458 13.21 -2.03 -18.29
CA ALA A 458 12.53 -3.33 -18.12
C ALA A 458 11.51 -3.28 -16.98
N GLY A 459 10.29 -3.78 -17.22
CA GLY A 459 9.17 -3.70 -16.29
C GLY A 459 8.34 -2.41 -16.38
N ASN A 460 8.83 -1.42 -17.14
CA ASN A 460 8.17 -0.13 -17.31
C ASN A 460 7.55 0.07 -18.70
N SER A 461 7.55 -0.95 -19.54
CA SER A 461 7.09 -0.81 -20.93
C SER A 461 5.65 -0.31 -21.03
N SER A 462 5.41 0.66 -21.92
CA SER A 462 4.08 1.17 -22.28
C SER A 462 3.49 0.51 -23.53
N GLN A 463 4.09 -0.59 -23.98
CA GLN A 463 3.61 -1.36 -25.14
C GLN A 463 2.30 -2.10 -24.83
N GLY A 464 1.66 -2.57 -25.89
CA GLY A 464 0.44 -3.35 -25.81
C GLY A 464 -0.83 -2.54 -25.52
N HIS A 465 -1.95 -3.26 -25.36
CA HIS A 465 -3.29 -2.65 -25.30
C HIS A 465 -3.48 -1.63 -26.44
N GLU A 466 -3.15 -2.05 -27.66
CA GLU A 466 -3.18 -1.19 -28.85
C GLU A 466 -3.59 -1.96 -30.12
N GLY A 467 -3.81 -1.23 -31.18
CA GLY A 467 -4.25 -1.77 -32.47
C GLY A 467 -5.74 -1.59 -32.72
N PRO A 468 -6.25 -2.14 -33.85
CA PRO A 468 -7.64 -1.94 -34.25
C PRO A 468 -8.67 -2.40 -33.23
N ALA A 469 -8.38 -3.50 -32.51
CA ALA A 469 -9.28 -4.08 -31.54
C ALA A 469 -9.42 -3.23 -30.25
N TYR A 470 -8.50 -2.30 -29.99
CA TYR A 470 -8.44 -1.46 -28.78
C TYR A 470 -8.80 0.01 -29.05
N GLY A 471 -9.22 0.35 -30.27
CA GLY A 471 -9.59 1.72 -30.63
C GLY A 471 -8.44 2.71 -30.74
N THR A 472 -7.18 2.30 -30.62
CA THR A 472 -6.02 3.21 -30.68
C THR A 472 -5.73 3.76 -32.08
N GLN A 473 -6.37 3.21 -33.12
CA GLN A 473 -6.27 3.66 -34.51
C GLN A 473 -7.47 4.52 -34.94
N LEU A 474 -8.38 4.84 -34.03
CA LEU A 474 -9.50 5.74 -34.32
C LEU A 474 -9.01 7.13 -34.74
N PRO A 475 -9.78 7.84 -35.58
CA PRO A 475 -9.54 9.26 -35.89
C PRO A 475 -9.52 10.11 -34.61
N PRO A 476 -8.79 11.25 -34.59
CA PRO A 476 -8.70 12.12 -33.40
C PRO A 476 -10.05 12.57 -32.85
N ALA A 477 -11.03 12.86 -33.70
CA ALA A 477 -12.37 13.27 -33.26
C ALA A 477 -13.13 12.14 -32.53
N ASP A 478 -12.92 10.88 -32.94
CA ASP A 478 -13.55 9.72 -32.31
C ASP A 478 -12.85 9.36 -31.00
N LYS A 479 -11.51 9.48 -30.94
CA LYS A 479 -10.75 9.36 -29.66
C LYS A 479 -11.20 10.42 -28.66
N ALA A 480 -11.43 11.67 -29.08
CA ALA A 480 -11.95 12.72 -28.22
C ALA A 480 -13.36 12.38 -27.69
N ALA A 481 -14.24 11.86 -28.55
CA ALA A 481 -15.57 11.42 -28.14
C ALA A 481 -15.51 10.22 -27.16
N LEU A 482 -14.64 9.25 -27.44
CA LEU A 482 -14.43 8.10 -26.56
C LEU A 482 -13.87 8.53 -25.20
N LEU A 483 -12.88 9.43 -25.16
CA LEU A 483 -12.33 9.99 -23.93
C LEU A 483 -13.40 10.68 -23.10
N GLU A 484 -14.27 11.47 -23.75
CA GLU A 484 -15.35 12.18 -23.07
C GLU A 484 -16.38 11.21 -22.50
N HIS A 485 -16.71 10.14 -23.22
CA HIS A 485 -17.58 9.08 -22.71
C HIS A 485 -16.98 8.38 -21.50
N LEU A 486 -15.69 8.09 -21.51
CA LEU A 486 -14.98 7.42 -20.40
C LEU A 486 -14.94 8.23 -19.09
N LYS A 487 -15.15 9.55 -19.14
CA LYS A 487 -15.34 10.39 -17.94
C LYS A 487 -16.64 10.07 -17.18
N THR A 488 -17.59 9.39 -17.80
CA THR A 488 -18.86 9.01 -17.16
C THR A 488 -18.75 7.75 -16.28
N PHE A 489 -17.57 7.11 -16.21
CA PHE A 489 -17.30 5.84 -15.51
C PHE A 489 -16.87 6.02 -14.00
#